data_f78b3c437f0fa8ed06fdd7c27a3fcb70
#
_entry.id   f78b3c437f0fa8ed06fdd7c27a3fcb70
#
_cell.length_a   1.000
_cell.length_b   1.000
_cell.length_c   1.000
_cell.angle_alpha   90.00
_cell.angle_beta   90.00
_cell.angle_gamma   90.00
#
_symmetry.space_group_name_H-M   'P 1'
#
loop_
_entity.id
_entity.type
_entity.pdbx_description
1 polymer ?
#
loop_
_entity_poly.entity_id
_entity_poly.type
_entity_poly.pdbx_seq_one_letter_code
_entity_poly.pdbx_strand_id
1 'polypeptide(L)'
;MPKFVPKEVVKQAKEIDLLTYFMNNNPSELVRKGTNTYSLKSHDSVIISNGLWHRFSTHQAGKSAVDYLIKVENMTLQEAVSSVLNRNIDTYIRPQ
;
A
#
# COMPACT_ATOMS: atom_id res chain seq x y z
N MET A 1 22.25 13.25 2.49
CA MET A 1 21.99 12.29 3.57
C MET A 1 20.76 11.48 3.26
N PRO A 2 20.88 10.17 3.31
CA PRO A 2 19.70 9.36 3.03
C PRO A 2 18.65 9.52 4.12
N LYS A 3 17.41 9.53 3.71
CA LYS A 3 16.31 9.62 4.66
C LYS A 3 16.08 8.28 5.31
N PHE A 4 15.69 8.32 6.56
CA PHE A 4 15.51 7.16 7.38
C PHE A 4 14.07 7.11 7.87
N VAL A 5 13.44 5.94 7.76
CA VAL A 5 12.06 5.76 8.22
C VAL A 5 12.09 4.98 9.53
N PRO A 6 11.60 5.57 10.63
CA PRO A 6 11.56 4.87 11.91
C PRO A 6 10.75 3.59 11.84
N LYS A 7 11.16 2.58 12.59
CA LYS A 7 10.49 1.28 12.60
C LYS A 7 9.02 1.38 13.01
N GLU A 8 8.71 2.23 13.97
CA GLU A 8 7.34 2.41 14.42
C GLU A 8 6.44 2.95 13.32
N VAL A 9 6.98 3.85 12.51
CA VAL A 9 6.23 4.44 11.41
C VAL A 9 6.00 3.39 10.32
N VAL A 10 7.02 2.61 10.01
CA VAL A 10 6.88 1.51 9.05
C VAL A 10 5.86 0.51 9.53
N LYS A 11 5.89 0.16 10.80
CA LYS A 11 4.95 -0.79 11.38
C LYS A 11 3.51 -0.28 11.27
N GLN A 12 3.29 0.98 11.59
CA GLN A 12 1.96 1.59 11.46
C GLN A 12 1.45 1.53 10.03
N ALA A 13 2.32 1.84 9.06
CA ALA A 13 1.94 1.80 7.66
C ALA A 13 1.61 0.38 7.22
N LYS A 14 2.37 -0.60 7.70
CA LYS A 14 2.17 -2.00 7.32
C LYS A 14 0.92 -2.62 7.93
N GLU A 15 0.32 -1.98 8.93
CA GLU A 15 -0.94 -2.43 9.49
C GLU A 15 -2.14 -2.07 8.62
N ILE A 16 -1.94 -1.19 7.64
CA ILE A 16 -3.01 -0.78 6.73
C ILE A 16 -2.99 -1.70 5.52
N ASP A 17 -4.08 -2.42 5.30
CA ASP A 17 -4.16 -3.30 4.15
C ASP A 17 -4.47 -2.51 2.88
N LEU A 18 -4.31 -3.17 1.73
CA LEU A 18 -4.45 -2.49 0.45
C LEU A 18 -5.88 -2.02 0.20
N LEU A 19 -6.86 -2.78 0.62
CA LEU A 19 -8.26 -2.40 0.45
C LEU A 19 -8.56 -1.11 1.20
N THR A 20 -8.13 -1.03 2.47
CA THR A 20 -8.33 0.16 3.28
C THR A 20 -7.63 1.36 2.67
N TYR A 21 -6.42 1.17 2.17
CA TYR A 21 -5.67 2.23 1.53
C TYR A 21 -6.44 2.82 0.34
N PHE A 22 -6.96 1.97 -0.55
CA PHE A 22 -7.70 2.47 -1.70
C PHE A 22 -9.05 3.06 -1.31
N MET A 23 -9.71 2.50 -0.31
CA MET A 23 -10.98 3.07 0.15
C MET A 23 -10.81 4.49 0.68
N ASN A 24 -9.68 4.76 1.33
CA ASN A 24 -9.42 6.09 1.90
C ASN A 24 -8.86 7.07 0.89
N ASN A 25 -8.11 6.60 -0.10
CA ASN A 25 -7.38 7.49 -0.99
C ASN A 25 -7.94 7.54 -2.41
N ASN A 26 -8.40 6.42 -2.93
CA ASN A 26 -8.88 6.35 -4.30
C ASN A 26 -9.89 5.21 -4.47
N PRO A 27 -11.08 5.34 -3.87
CA PRO A 27 -12.06 4.25 -3.93
C PRO A 27 -12.55 3.93 -5.34
N SER A 28 -12.45 4.88 -6.27
CA SER A 28 -12.88 4.63 -7.64
C SER A 28 -11.99 3.63 -8.38
N GLU A 29 -10.79 3.36 -7.85
CA GLU A 29 -9.89 2.36 -8.41
C GLU A 29 -10.35 0.93 -8.12
N LEU A 30 -11.18 0.74 -7.10
CA LEU A 30 -11.65 -0.58 -6.68
C LEU A 30 -12.81 -1.06 -7.53
N VAL A 31 -12.72 -2.29 -8.02
CA VAL A 31 -13.78 -2.94 -8.78
C VAL A 31 -14.18 -4.20 -8.02
N ARG A 32 -15.41 -4.23 -7.53
CA ARG A 32 -15.88 -5.38 -6.75
C ARG A 32 -16.10 -6.59 -7.66
N LYS A 33 -15.49 -7.71 -7.28
CA LYS A 33 -15.60 -8.96 -8.02
C LYS A 33 -16.40 -10.04 -7.29
N GLY A 34 -16.54 -9.88 -5.97
CA GLY A 34 -17.27 -10.84 -5.15
C GLY A 34 -17.52 -10.25 -3.78
N THR A 35 -17.94 -11.08 -2.84
CA THR A 35 -18.33 -10.61 -1.51
C THR A 35 -17.20 -9.87 -0.81
N ASN A 36 -15.99 -10.45 -0.81
CA ASN A 36 -14.83 -9.84 -0.20
C ASN A 36 -13.67 -9.76 -1.17
N THR A 37 -13.95 -9.66 -2.46
CA THR A 37 -12.94 -9.71 -3.51
C THR A 37 -13.05 -8.49 -4.40
N TYR A 38 -11.91 -7.82 -4.62
CA TYR A 38 -11.84 -6.62 -5.44
C TYR A 38 -10.66 -6.72 -6.40
N SER A 39 -10.77 -6.03 -7.52
CA SER A 39 -9.62 -5.83 -8.41
C SER A 39 -9.40 -4.34 -8.57
N LEU A 40 -8.34 -3.97 -9.29
CA LEU A 40 -8.01 -2.56 -9.52
C LEU A 40 -8.23 -2.23 -10.98
N LYS A 41 -8.77 -1.04 -11.25
CA LYS A 41 -9.01 -0.59 -12.63
C LYS A 41 -7.72 -0.51 -13.43
N SER A 42 -6.66 0.02 -12.83
CA SER A 42 -5.37 0.20 -13.51
C SER A 42 -4.57 -1.09 -13.60
N HIS A 43 -4.85 -2.04 -12.71
CA HIS A 43 -4.10 -3.29 -12.61
C HIS A 43 -5.09 -4.42 -12.37
N ASP A 44 -5.79 -4.83 -13.42
CA ASP A 44 -6.86 -5.81 -13.27
C ASP A 44 -6.33 -7.21 -12.90
N SER A 45 -5.02 -7.45 -13.01
CA SER A 45 -4.43 -8.70 -12.55
C SER A 45 -4.20 -8.72 -11.04
N VAL A 46 -4.40 -7.59 -10.35
CA VAL A 46 -4.30 -7.51 -8.89
C VAL A 46 -5.66 -7.82 -8.27
N ILE A 47 -5.68 -8.81 -7.41
CA ILE A 47 -6.89 -9.20 -6.69
C ILE A 47 -6.66 -8.98 -5.20
N ILE A 48 -7.63 -8.32 -4.56
CA ILE A 48 -7.60 -8.06 -3.12
C ILE A 48 -8.69 -8.90 -2.47
N SER A 49 -8.32 -9.72 -1.52
CA SER A 49 -9.27 -10.60 -0.83
C SER A 49 -8.78 -10.89 0.58
N ASN A 50 -9.69 -10.76 1.56
CA ASN A 50 -9.41 -11.09 2.95
C ASN A 50 -8.17 -10.38 3.52
N GLY A 51 -7.97 -9.12 3.16
CA GLY A 51 -6.83 -8.35 3.65
C GLY A 51 -5.52 -8.65 2.95
N LEU A 52 -5.55 -9.52 1.95
CA LEU A 52 -4.37 -9.90 1.17
C LEU A 52 -4.53 -9.41 -0.26
N TRP A 53 -3.41 -9.19 -0.94
CA TRP A 53 -3.45 -8.88 -2.37
C TRP A 53 -2.54 -9.82 -3.13
N HIS A 54 -2.89 -10.08 -4.39
CA HIS A 54 -2.13 -10.97 -5.25
C HIS A 54 -2.16 -10.41 -6.67
N ARG A 55 -0.99 -10.27 -7.28
CA ARG A 55 -0.87 -9.86 -8.68
C ARG A 55 -0.54 -11.07 -9.53
N PHE A 56 -1.52 -11.52 -10.30
CA PHE A 56 -1.38 -12.78 -11.05
C PHE A 56 -0.36 -12.69 -12.17
N SER A 57 -0.22 -11.52 -12.79
CA SER A 57 0.69 -11.39 -13.93
C SER A 57 2.17 -11.59 -13.55
N THR A 58 2.53 -11.30 -12.29
CA THR A 58 3.92 -11.41 -11.83
C THR A 58 4.07 -12.35 -10.64
N HIS A 59 2.97 -12.96 -10.18
CA HIS A 59 2.96 -13.84 -9.01
C HIS A 59 3.48 -13.15 -7.75
N GLN A 60 3.23 -11.87 -7.62
CA GLN A 60 3.56 -11.11 -6.42
C GLN A 60 2.36 -11.11 -5.49
N ALA A 61 2.62 -11.07 -4.18
CA ALA A 61 1.56 -11.06 -3.19
C ALA A 61 2.03 -10.35 -1.93
N GLY A 62 1.08 -9.96 -1.09
CA GLY A 62 1.41 -9.30 0.17
C GLY A 62 0.19 -9.05 1.01
N LYS A 63 0.40 -8.48 2.20
CA LYS A 63 -0.67 -8.15 3.14
C LYS A 63 -0.95 -6.66 3.22
N SER A 64 0.06 -5.83 3.04
CA SER A 64 -0.06 -4.40 3.32
C SER A 64 -0.04 -3.58 2.05
N ALA A 65 -0.58 -2.36 2.16
CA ALA A 65 -0.49 -1.40 1.07
C ALA A 65 0.96 -1.02 0.78
N VAL A 66 1.81 -0.99 1.82
CA VAL A 66 3.24 -0.70 1.64
C VAL A 66 3.88 -1.71 0.70
N ASP A 67 3.59 -2.99 0.90
CA ASP A 67 4.13 -4.04 0.03
C ASP A 67 3.70 -3.84 -1.42
N TYR A 68 2.42 -3.51 -1.62
CA TYR A 68 1.90 -3.26 -2.96
C TYR A 68 2.62 -2.09 -3.62
N LEU A 69 2.74 -0.98 -2.91
CA LEU A 69 3.35 0.22 -3.49
C LEU A 69 4.82 -0.01 -3.85
N ILE A 70 5.53 -0.77 -3.04
CA ILE A 70 6.93 -1.08 -3.34
C ILE A 70 7.05 -2.07 -4.50
N LYS A 71 6.27 -3.14 -4.48
CA LYS A 71 6.42 -4.22 -5.46
C LYS A 71 5.77 -3.92 -6.80
N VAL A 72 4.64 -3.25 -6.81
CA VAL A 72 3.88 -3.00 -8.03
C VAL A 72 4.13 -1.59 -8.57
N GLU A 73 4.13 -0.59 -7.70
CA GLU A 73 4.31 0.80 -8.13
C GLU A 73 5.77 1.25 -8.12
N ASN A 74 6.67 0.37 -7.69
CA ASN A 74 8.11 0.65 -7.66
C ASN A 74 8.50 1.83 -6.79
N MET A 75 7.74 2.07 -5.74
CA MET A 75 8.07 3.13 -4.79
C MET A 75 9.17 2.68 -3.85
N THR A 76 9.92 3.66 -3.32
CA THR A 76 10.83 3.38 -2.22
C THR A 76 10.02 3.15 -0.94
N LEU A 77 10.65 2.59 0.07
CA LEU A 77 9.98 2.39 1.36
C LEU A 77 9.44 3.70 1.91
N GLN A 78 10.24 4.76 1.83
CA GLN A 78 9.84 6.07 2.33
C GLN A 78 8.62 6.60 1.58
N GLU A 79 8.62 6.49 0.25
CA GLU A 79 7.49 6.94 -0.56
C GLU A 79 6.24 6.16 -0.24
N ALA A 80 6.36 4.84 -0.11
CA ALA A 80 5.23 3.98 0.18
C ALA A 80 4.63 4.30 1.54
N VAL A 81 5.46 4.46 2.56
CA VAL A 81 5.00 4.77 3.91
C VAL A 81 4.31 6.13 3.95
N SER A 82 4.89 7.14 3.29
CA SER A 82 4.27 8.47 3.22
C SER A 82 2.90 8.41 2.54
N SER A 83 2.79 7.65 1.47
CA SER A 83 1.54 7.51 0.73
C SER A 83 0.46 6.83 1.58
N VAL A 84 0.83 5.76 2.25
CA VAL A 84 -0.12 4.98 3.05
C VAL A 84 -0.60 5.78 4.26
N LEU A 85 0.29 6.47 4.94
CA LEU A 85 -0.06 7.28 6.10
C LEU A 85 -0.62 8.64 5.71
N ASN A 86 -0.52 9.00 4.44
CA ASN A 86 -1.05 10.23 3.88
C ASN A 86 -0.47 11.47 4.56
N ARG A 87 0.86 11.44 4.80
CA ARG A 87 1.55 12.57 5.39
C ARG A 87 3.03 12.52 5.03
N ASN A 88 3.69 13.67 5.20
CA ASN A 88 5.10 13.79 4.88
C ASN A 88 5.95 13.07 5.93
N ILE A 89 6.64 12.02 5.51
CA ILE A 89 7.44 11.19 6.40
C ILE A 89 8.61 11.97 7.01
N ASP A 90 9.02 13.07 6.38
CA ASP A 90 10.11 13.89 6.91
C ASP A 90 9.84 14.41 8.31
N THR A 91 8.55 14.59 8.68
CA THR A 91 8.21 15.01 10.02
C THR A 91 8.59 14.00 11.09
N TYR A 92 8.77 12.74 10.71
CA TYR A 92 9.16 11.69 11.64
C TYR A 92 10.67 11.54 11.76
N ILE A 93 11.38 11.90 10.70
CA ILE A 93 12.83 11.72 10.63
C ILE A 93 13.55 12.92 11.23
N ARG A 94 12.98 14.09 11.05
CA ARG A 94 13.60 15.33 11.46
C ARG A 94 13.47 15.53 12.97
N PRO A 95 14.59 15.80 13.65
CA PRO A 95 14.50 16.09 15.08
C PRO A 95 13.73 17.36 15.36
N GLN A 96 13.06 17.36 16.47
CA GLN A 96 12.29 18.52 16.89
C GLN A 96 13.09 19.42 17.80
#